data_1efb526796921db45a4329d25770315e
#
_entry.id   1efb526796921db45a4329d25770315e
#
_cell.length_a   1.000
_cell.length_b   1.000
_cell.length_c   1.000
_cell.angle_alpha   90.00
_cell.angle_beta   90.00
_cell.angle_gamma   90.00
#
_symmetry.space_group_name_H-M   'P 1'
#
loop_
_entity.id
_entity.type
_entity.pdbx_description
1 polymer ?
#
loop_
_entity_poly.entity_id
_entity_poly.type
_entity_poly.pdbx_seq_one_letter_code
_entity_poly.pdbx_strand_id
1 'polypeptide(L)'
;MMRFFSFILFFLMLPKGNAQTVLTWEDLSDGIFWESHTPNALVPGFEKATFSAKLRALEGKKVSITGYLLVLDGKQSIYLLSKNPMASCFFCGNGGPESVLDLQFAEKTSFKMDELLSVEGTFHMNGTNPNAAYYQIKNANTVSFK
;
A
#
# COMPACT_ATOMS: atom_id res chain seq x y z
N MET A 1 49.25 24.50 -26.25
CA MET A 1 48.27 23.53 -26.69
C MET A 1 48.11 22.48 -25.58
N MET A 2 47.25 22.67 -24.59
CA MET A 2 46.83 21.61 -23.62
C MET A 2 45.97 22.23 -22.52
N ARG A 3 44.72 22.58 -22.83
CA ARG A 3 43.78 23.10 -21.78
C ARG A 3 42.32 22.93 -22.20
N PHE A 4 41.94 21.77 -22.75
CA PHE A 4 40.53 21.54 -23.18
C PHE A 4 39.98 20.15 -22.80
N PHE A 5 40.48 19.46 -21.79
CA PHE A 5 40.05 18.08 -21.46
C PHE A 5 39.44 17.91 -20.07
N SER A 6 39.08 18.99 -19.36
CA SER A 6 38.61 18.85 -17.97
C SER A 6 37.12 19.15 -17.76
N PHE A 7 36.29 19.24 -18.81
CA PHE A 7 34.89 19.70 -18.67
C PHE A 7 33.81 18.64 -18.96
N ILE A 8 34.19 17.40 -19.27
CA ILE A 8 33.22 16.35 -19.69
C ILE A 8 32.85 15.39 -18.58
N LEU A 9 33.46 15.40 -17.39
CA LEU A 9 33.23 14.40 -16.33
C LEU A 9 32.23 14.81 -15.25
N PHE A 10 31.57 15.97 -15.37
CA PHE A 10 30.64 16.47 -14.32
C PHE A 10 29.16 16.21 -14.61
N PHE A 11 28.81 15.57 -15.74
CA PHE A 11 27.41 15.43 -16.15
C PHE A 11 26.75 14.08 -15.80
N LEU A 12 27.40 13.19 -15.04
CA LEU A 12 26.90 11.83 -14.77
C LEU A 12 26.37 11.59 -13.35
N MET A 13 26.21 12.63 -12.53
CA MET A 13 25.55 12.52 -11.22
C MET A 13 24.22 13.27 -11.21
N LEU A 14 23.33 12.96 -12.14
CA LEU A 14 21.91 13.28 -11.93
C LEU A 14 21.38 12.35 -10.84
N PRO A 15 20.89 12.89 -9.70
CA PRO A 15 20.20 12.04 -8.75
C PRO A 15 19.03 11.37 -9.46
N LYS A 16 18.99 10.04 -9.47
CA LYS A 16 17.78 9.29 -9.86
C LYS A 16 16.70 9.73 -8.89
N GLY A 17 15.91 10.71 -9.28
CA GLY A 17 14.69 11.06 -8.59
C GLY A 17 13.85 9.77 -8.55
N ASN A 18 13.66 9.20 -7.36
CA ASN A 18 12.70 8.13 -7.16
C ASN A 18 11.32 8.75 -7.44
N ALA A 19 10.86 8.64 -8.68
CA ALA A 19 9.49 8.99 -9.02
C ALA A 19 8.59 8.09 -8.18
N GLN A 20 7.91 8.70 -7.23
CA GLN A 20 6.97 8.02 -6.36
C GLN A 20 5.82 7.49 -7.21
N THR A 21 5.58 6.19 -7.16
CA THR A 21 4.50 5.57 -7.93
C THR A 21 3.19 5.76 -7.18
N VAL A 22 2.22 6.38 -7.86
CA VAL A 22 0.84 6.45 -7.35
C VAL A 22 0.19 5.08 -7.56
N LEU A 23 -0.26 4.48 -6.48
CA LEU A 23 -1.02 3.23 -6.46
C LEU A 23 -2.51 3.58 -6.38
N THR A 24 -3.33 2.92 -7.19
CA THR A 24 -4.77 3.13 -7.19
C THR A 24 -5.51 1.91 -6.63
N TRP A 25 -6.75 2.11 -6.19
CA TRP A 25 -7.60 1.02 -5.74
C TRP A 25 -7.96 0.05 -6.87
N GLU A 26 -8.03 0.55 -8.11
CA GLU A 26 -8.21 -0.25 -9.31
C GLU A 26 -7.01 -1.17 -9.55
N ASP A 27 -5.79 -0.67 -9.34
CA ASP A 27 -4.57 -1.49 -9.43
C ASP A 27 -4.59 -2.65 -8.45
N LEU A 28 -5.11 -2.43 -7.24
CA LEU A 28 -5.23 -3.45 -6.20
C LEU A 28 -6.30 -4.48 -6.54
N SER A 29 -7.49 -4.03 -6.97
CA SER A 29 -8.60 -4.94 -7.31
C SER A 29 -8.35 -5.74 -8.59
N ASP A 30 -7.77 -5.13 -9.61
CA ASP A 30 -7.47 -5.80 -10.89
C ASP A 30 -6.18 -6.65 -10.81
N GLY A 31 -5.38 -6.40 -9.81
CA GLY A 31 -4.07 -7.04 -9.65
C GLY A 31 -4.04 -8.26 -8.74
N ILE A 32 -5.15 -8.65 -8.11
CA ILE A 32 -5.24 -9.82 -7.23
C ILE A 32 -5.99 -10.95 -7.92
N PHE A 33 -5.49 -12.17 -7.79
CA PHE A 33 -6.11 -13.38 -8.33
C PHE A 33 -6.25 -14.41 -7.22
N TRP A 34 -7.47 -14.82 -6.96
CA TRP A 34 -7.81 -15.79 -5.94
C TRP A 34 -7.50 -17.21 -6.41
N GLU A 35 -6.80 -17.98 -5.59
CA GLU A 35 -6.65 -19.41 -5.85
C GLU A 35 -7.94 -20.11 -5.42
N SER A 36 -8.45 -20.99 -6.30
CA SER A 36 -9.67 -21.75 -6.04
C SER A 36 -9.62 -22.46 -4.69
N HIS A 37 -10.70 -22.36 -3.96
CA HIS A 37 -10.95 -22.93 -2.63
C HIS A 37 -10.22 -24.25 -2.41
N THR A 38 -9.23 -24.25 -1.55
CA THR A 38 -8.69 -25.49 -0.99
C THR A 38 -9.65 -25.93 0.13
N PRO A 39 -10.26 -27.12 0.05
CA PRO A 39 -11.27 -27.60 1.02
C PRO A 39 -10.77 -27.67 2.49
N ASN A 40 -9.49 -27.45 2.73
CA ASN A 40 -8.80 -27.51 4.02
C ASN A 40 -8.12 -26.19 4.39
N ALA A 41 -8.71 -25.04 4.07
CA ALA A 41 -8.20 -23.77 4.57
C ALA A 41 -8.18 -23.82 6.11
N LEU A 42 -7.00 -23.71 6.71
CA LEU A 42 -6.79 -23.73 8.17
C LEU A 42 -7.50 -22.56 8.88
N VAL A 43 -7.90 -21.55 8.11
CA VAL A 43 -8.64 -20.37 8.59
C VAL A 43 -9.86 -20.16 7.69
N PRO A 44 -11.08 -20.29 8.21
CA PRO A 44 -12.29 -20.01 7.47
C PRO A 44 -12.30 -18.58 6.91
N GLY A 45 -12.59 -18.43 5.62
CA GLY A 45 -12.71 -17.14 4.96
C GLY A 45 -11.39 -16.52 4.45
N PHE A 46 -10.23 -17.15 4.66
CA PHE A 46 -9.00 -16.75 4.00
C PHE A 46 -8.80 -17.54 2.71
N GLU A 47 -8.63 -16.84 1.62
CA GLU A 47 -8.27 -17.42 0.32
C GLU A 47 -6.83 -17.06 -0.02
N LYS A 48 -6.08 -18.01 -0.53
CA LYS A 48 -4.77 -17.71 -1.07
C LYS A 48 -4.89 -16.85 -2.31
N ALA A 49 -3.97 -15.92 -2.47
CA ALA A 49 -3.97 -15.01 -3.59
C ALA A 49 -2.60 -14.96 -4.27
N THR A 50 -2.63 -14.75 -5.58
CA THR A 50 -1.49 -14.38 -6.40
C THR A 50 -1.69 -12.97 -6.96
N PHE A 51 -0.61 -12.36 -7.44
CA PHE A 51 -0.63 -10.95 -7.81
C PHE A 51 -0.11 -10.74 -9.23
N SER A 52 -0.62 -9.72 -9.90
CA SER A 52 -0.21 -9.32 -11.24
C SER A 52 1.28 -8.96 -11.30
N ALA A 53 1.88 -9.01 -12.50
CA ALA A 53 3.26 -8.58 -12.71
C ALA A 53 3.46 -7.11 -12.31
N LYS A 54 2.45 -6.25 -12.52
CA LYS A 54 2.47 -4.84 -12.14
C LYS A 54 2.61 -4.68 -10.62
N LEU A 55 1.79 -5.36 -9.83
CA LEU A 55 1.87 -5.30 -8.37
C LEU A 55 3.15 -5.93 -7.84
N ARG A 56 3.58 -7.09 -8.38
CA ARG A 56 4.85 -7.71 -7.99
C ARG A 56 6.05 -6.80 -8.23
N ALA A 57 6.01 -5.97 -9.27
CA ALA A 57 7.06 -4.99 -9.54
C ALA A 57 7.11 -3.85 -8.51
N LEU A 58 6.04 -3.65 -7.71
CA LEU A 58 5.97 -2.64 -6.65
C LEU A 58 6.33 -3.18 -5.27
N GLU A 59 6.49 -4.50 -5.10
CA GLU A 59 6.91 -5.08 -3.83
C GLU A 59 8.19 -4.43 -3.30
N GLY A 60 8.16 -3.97 -2.05
CA GLY A 60 9.28 -3.29 -1.40
C GLY A 60 9.58 -1.87 -1.91
N LYS A 61 8.78 -1.32 -2.81
CA LYS A 61 8.97 0.04 -3.34
C LYS A 61 8.10 1.07 -2.63
N LYS A 62 8.55 2.32 -2.68
CA LYS A 62 7.74 3.45 -2.19
C LYS A 62 6.59 3.74 -3.15
N VAL A 63 5.39 3.78 -2.58
CA VAL A 63 4.16 4.14 -3.28
C VAL A 63 3.40 5.19 -2.50
N SER A 64 2.44 5.86 -3.15
CA SER A 64 1.42 6.67 -2.48
C SER A 64 0.03 6.20 -2.88
N ILE A 65 -0.90 6.25 -1.94
CA ILE A 65 -2.31 5.91 -2.15
C ILE A 65 -3.19 6.80 -1.27
N THR A 66 -4.39 7.12 -1.76
CA THR A 66 -5.38 7.92 -1.02
C THR A 66 -6.58 7.06 -0.66
N GLY A 67 -7.08 7.22 0.56
CA GLY A 67 -8.26 6.49 1.04
C GLY A 67 -8.76 6.99 2.38
N TYR A 68 -9.78 6.33 2.89
CA TYR A 68 -10.38 6.62 4.18
C TYR A 68 -9.69 5.84 5.29
N LEU A 69 -9.29 6.53 6.34
CA LEU A 69 -8.64 5.88 7.47
C LEU A 69 -9.67 5.19 8.36
N LEU A 70 -9.45 3.92 8.64
CA LEU A 70 -10.19 3.15 9.62
C LEU A 70 -9.30 2.89 10.84
N VAL A 71 -9.82 3.18 12.03
CA VAL A 71 -9.16 2.93 13.31
C VAL A 71 -9.88 1.77 13.98
N LEU A 72 -9.25 0.60 14.04
CA LEU A 72 -9.91 -0.64 14.48
C LEU A 72 -9.87 -0.88 15.98
N ASP A 73 -9.00 -0.18 16.70
CA ASP A 73 -8.89 -0.33 18.14
C ASP A 73 -8.91 1.00 18.89
N GLY A 74 -9.45 0.98 20.10
CA GLY A 74 -9.51 2.18 20.95
C GLY A 74 -8.16 2.70 21.43
N LYS A 75 -7.07 1.93 21.25
CA LYS A 75 -5.70 2.34 21.55
C LYS A 75 -5.02 3.02 20.38
N GLN A 76 -5.70 3.08 19.23
CA GLN A 76 -5.19 3.64 17.98
C GLN A 76 -3.83 3.02 17.57
N SER A 77 -3.77 1.70 17.58
CA SER A 77 -2.59 0.95 17.17
C SER A 77 -2.80 0.14 15.89
N ILE A 78 -4.05 -0.07 15.49
CA ILE A 78 -4.41 -0.80 14.27
C ILE A 78 -5.14 0.15 13.32
N TYR A 79 -4.45 0.47 12.24
CA TYR A 79 -4.93 1.36 11.19
C TYR A 79 -5.07 0.62 9.89
N LEU A 80 -6.21 0.81 9.21
CA LEU A 80 -6.38 0.40 7.83
C LEU A 80 -6.66 1.61 6.96
N LEU A 81 -6.24 1.56 5.72
CA LEU A 81 -6.72 2.47 4.69
C LEU A 81 -7.77 1.72 3.87
N SER A 82 -8.88 2.36 3.60
CA SER A 82 -10.01 1.79 2.87
C SER A 82 -10.35 2.62 1.63
N LYS A 83 -10.78 1.95 0.57
CA LYS A 83 -11.36 2.58 -0.62
C LYS A 83 -12.60 3.41 -0.27
N ASN A 84 -13.40 2.91 0.68
CA ASN A 84 -14.68 3.49 1.07
C ASN A 84 -14.69 3.88 2.55
N PRO A 85 -15.51 4.85 2.97
CA PRO A 85 -15.67 5.17 4.38
C PRO A 85 -16.27 3.99 5.17
N MET A 86 -16.14 4.00 6.50
CA MET A 86 -16.50 2.89 7.40
C MET A 86 -17.92 2.37 7.16
N ALA A 87 -18.89 3.25 6.94
CA ALA A 87 -20.29 2.86 6.71
C ALA A 87 -20.51 2.04 5.42
N SER A 88 -19.59 2.04 4.48
CA SER A 88 -19.65 1.33 3.19
C SER A 88 -18.35 0.59 2.85
N CYS A 89 -17.54 0.24 3.84
CA CYS A 89 -16.28 -0.48 3.63
C CYS A 89 -16.48 -2.00 3.60
N PHE A 90 -15.36 -2.73 3.43
CA PHE A 90 -15.32 -4.18 3.43
C PHE A 90 -16.04 -4.84 4.63
N PHE A 91 -15.83 -4.29 5.84
CA PHE A 91 -16.45 -4.82 7.07
C PHE A 91 -17.98 -4.68 7.13
N CYS A 92 -18.56 -3.82 6.28
CA CYS A 92 -20.00 -3.67 6.10
C CYS A 92 -20.53 -4.48 4.92
N GLY A 93 -19.69 -5.35 4.31
CA GLY A 93 -20.07 -6.21 3.18
C GLY A 93 -20.00 -5.52 1.81
N ASN A 94 -19.34 -4.38 1.71
CA ASN A 94 -19.13 -3.67 0.45
C ASN A 94 -17.68 -3.79 -0.03
N GLY A 95 -17.49 -4.48 -1.14
CA GLY A 95 -16.19 -4.78 -1.71
C GLY A 95 -15.55 -6.03 -1.11
N GLY A 96 -14.47 -6.47 -1.71
CA GLY A 96 -13.65 -7.57 -1.25
C GLY A 96 -12.49 -7.09 -0.35
N PRO A 97 -11.69 -8.04 0.16
CA PRO A 97 -10.54 -7.72 1.01
C PRO A 97 -9.44 -6.90 0.30
N GLU A 98 -9.49 -6.80 -1.03
CA GLU A 98 -8.65 -5.93 -1.85
C GLU A 98 -9.00 -4.44 -1.71
N SER A 99 -10.13 -4.12 -1.10
CA SER A 99 -10.57 -2.73 -0.86
C SER A 99 -10.05 -2.13 0.44
N VAL A 100 -9.21 -2.86 1.17
CA VAL A 100 -8.55 -2.40 2.40
C VAL A 100 -7.09 -2.81 2.41
N LEU A 101 -6.25 -2.01 3.04
CA LEU A 101 -4.85 -2.31 3.28
C LEU A 101 -4.42 -1.93 4.70
N ASP A 102 -3.46 -2.66 5.26
CA ASP A 102 -2.89 -2.41 6.57
C ASP A 102 -1.90 -1.25 6.51
N LEU A 103 -2.01 -0.31 7.45
CA LEU A 103 -1.10 0.83 7.59
C LEU A 103 -0.24 0.70 8.84
N GLN A 104 1.07 0.66 8.64
CA GLN A 104 2.04 0.71 9.71
C GLN A 104 2.79 2.03 9.63
N PHE A 105 2.36 3.00 10.44
CA PHE A 105 2.98 4.32 10.46
C PHE A 105 4.41 4.27 11.00
N ALA A 106 5.28 5.10 10.43
CA ALA A 106 6.67 5.22 10.86
C ALA A 106 6.79 5.81 12.27
N GLU A 107 5.88 6.72 12.62
CA GLU A 107 5.81 7.37 13.92
C GLU A 107 4.43 7.17 14.54
N LYS A 108 4.39 7.22 15.89
CA LYS A 108 3.12 7.15 16.60
C LYS A 108 2.27 8.38 16.25
N THR A 109 1.08 8.13 15.78
CA THR A 109 0.16 9.16 15.30
C THR A 109 -1.24 8.91 15.83
N SER A 110 -2.08 9.92 15.77
CA SER A 110 -3.47 9.83 16.18
C SER A 110 -4.33 10.51 15.12
N PHE A 111 -5.26 9.76 14.57
CA PHE A 111 -6.16 10.20 13.50
C PHE A 111 -7.60 9.95 13.88
N LYS A 112 -8.50 10.60 13.15
CA LYS A 112 -9.93 10.36 13.27
C LYS A 112 -10.39 9.26 12.31
N MET A 113 -11.42 8.53 12.73
CA MET A 113 -12.14 7.61 11.86
C MET A 113 -12.68 8.34 10.63
N ASP A 114 -12.59 7.70 9.46
CA ASP A 114 -13.08 8.25 8.18
C ASP A 114 -12.35 9.51 7.69
N GLU A 115 -11.19 9.82 8.24
CA GLU A 115 -10.35 10.88 7.70
C GLU A 115 -9.80 10.46 6.33
N LEU A 116 -10.02 11.30 5.32
CA LEU A 116 -9.47 11.06 3.98
C LEU A 116 -7.99 11.46 3.97
N LEU A 117 -7.12 10.48 3.80
CA LEU A 117 -5.67 10.66 3.83
C LEU A 117 -5.03 10.23 2.53
N SER A 118 -4.00 10.95 2.12
CA SER A 118 -2.98 10.43 1.21
C SER A 118 -1.79 9.97 2.04
N VAL A 119 -1.38 8.73 1.85
CA VAL A 119 -0.24 8.15 2.57
C VAL A 119 0.82 7.70 1.59
N GLU A 120 2.07 7.79 2.02
CA GLU A 120 3.22 7.24 1.32
C GLU A 120 3.95 6.26 2.21
N GLY A 121 4.52 5.22 1.63
CA GLY A 121 5.30 4.24 2.38
C GLY A 121 5.74 3.08 1.50
N THR A 122 6.28 2.04 2.13
CA THR A 122 6.77 0.85 1.43
C THR A 122 5.65 -0.16 1.25
N PHE A 123 5.34 -0.50 0.01
CA PHE A 123 4.29 -1.44 -0.36
C PHE A 123 4.72 -2.89 -0.16
N HIS A 124 3.83 -3.68 0.42
CA HIS A 124 4.00 -5.12 0.57
C HIS A 124 2.72 -5.88 0.26
N MET A 125 2.88 -7.09 -0.26
CA MET A 125 1.78 -8.00 -0.58
C MET A 125 1.86 -9.26 0.28
N ASN A 126 0.70 -9.82 0.58
CA ASN A 126 0.56 -11.07 1.31
C ASN A 126 -0.49 -11.95 0.65
N GLY A 127 -0.07 -13.05 0.04
CA GLY A 127 -0.97 -14.00 -0.61
C GLY A 127 -1.23 -15.27 0.20
N THR A 128 -0.55 -15.49 1.34
CA THR A 128 -0.51 -16.80 2.00
C THR A 128 -0.70 -16.80 3.51
N ASN A 129 -0.47 -15.67 4.19
CA ASN A 129 -0.59 -15.57 5.65
C ASN A 129 -1.98 -15.08 6.05
N PRO A 130 -2.82 -15.92 6.70
CA PRO A 130 -4.18 -15.54 7.09
C PRO A 130 -4.26 -14.50 8.20
N ASN A 131 -3.15 -14.21 8.88
CA ASN A 131 -3.09 -13.25 9.99
C ASN A 131 -2.70 -11.83 9.56
N ALA A 132 -2.61 -11.57 8.27
CA ALA A 132 -2.22 -10.27 7.74
C ALA A 132 -3.11 -9.88 6.55
N ALA A 133 -3.35 -8.59 6.36
CA ALA A 133 -4.04 -8.09 5.17
C ALA A 133 -3.26 -8.45 3.89
N TYR A 134 -3.99 -8.57 2.77
CA TYR A 134 -3.38 -8.87 1.46
C TYR A 134 -2.44 -7.78 0.98
N TYR A 135 -2.69 -6.54 1.42
CA TYR A 135 -1.87 -5.37 1.10
C TYR A 135 -1.47 -4.64 2.37
N GLN A 136 -0.25 -4.17 2.41
CA GLN A 136 0.31 -3.45 3.54
C GLN A 136 1.15 -2.27 3.05
N ILE A 137 1.09 -1.15 3.76
CA ILE A 137 2.05 -0.06 3.62
C ILE A 137 2.79 0.11 4.94
N LYS A 138 4.09 -0.14 4.91
CA LYS A 138 5.00 -0.01 6.06
C LYS A 138 5.75 1.30 6.00
N ASN A 139 6.15 1.79 7.19
CA ASN A 139 6.79 3.10 7.35
C ASN A 139 5.97 4.20 6.69
N ALA A 140 4.65 4.15 6.92
CA ALA A 140 3.71 5.07 6.34
C ALA A 140 3.86 6.47 6.93
N ASN A 141 3.74 7.49 6.06
CA ASN A 141 3.65 8.89 6.42
C ASN A 141 2.47 9.52 5.67
N THR A 142 1.84 10.52 6.27
CA THR A 142 0.80 11.29 5.58
C THR A 142 1.40 12.30 4.64
N VAL A 143 0.80 12.45 3.48
CA VAL A 143 1.15 13.48 2.49
C VAL A 143 0.09 14.57 2.56
N SER A 144 0.47 15.79 2.90
CA SER A 144 -0.45 16.93 2.89
C SER A 144 -0.83 17.29 1.45
N PHE A 145 -2.12 17.39 1.18
CA PHE A 145 -2.56 18.08 -0.04
C PHE A 145 -2.23 19.57 0.11
N LYS A 146 -1.35 20.09 -0.75
CA LYS A 146 -1.12 21.52 -0.90
C LYS A 146 -2.09 22.10 -1.90
#